data_f5e0a565a998bf08933e493fcb4485db
#
_entry.id   f5e0a565a998bf08933e493fcb4485db
#
_cell.length_a   1.000
_cell.length_b   1.000
_cell.length_c   1.000
_cell.angle_alpha   90.00
_cell.angle_beta   90.00
_cell.angle_gamma   90.00
#
_symmetry.space_group_name_H-M   'P 1'
#
loop_
_entity.id
_entity.type
_entity.pdbx_description
1 polymer ?
#
loop_
_entity_poly.entity_id
_entity_poly.type
_entity_poly.pdbx_seq_one_letter_code
_entity_poly.pdbx_strand_id
1 'polypeptide(L)'
;MKNIFTAVLLIIGVNVLLSFGQVDSQWRGPKRDGVYPDEKLLKKWPAAGPKRLWIANGVGEGYSSAAVTSDRVYITGMISGEGWLFAFDMTGKLAWKSFYGPEWDEGHDGARTTPTVVGNRIYLMSAEGLVVCFDTDGKRKWYADLIGKFKARNIRWGMTESVLVDGDRVFCTPGAKD
;
A
#
# COMPACT_ATOMS: atom_id res chain seq x y z
N MET A 1 3.71 -44.98 55.36
CA MET A 1 2.95 -44.65 54.16
C MET A 1 3.49 -43.31 53.66
N LYS A 2 4.24 -43.29 52.56
CA LYS A 2 4.86 -42.08 51.98
C LYS A 2 3.99 -41.63 50.86
N ASN A 3 3.38 -40.46 51.00
CA ASN A 3 2.61 -39.82 49.94
C ASN A 3 3.56 -39.16 48.95
N ILE A 4 3.59 -39.66 47.73
CA ILE A 4 4.32 -39.08 46.61
C ILE A 4 3.35 -38.13 45.95
N PHE A 5 3.58 -36.80 46.07
CA PHE A 5 2.90 -35.78 45.29
C PHE A 5 3.57 -35.70 43.92
N THR A 6 2.88 -36.18 42.90
CA THR A 6 3.30 -35.97 41.51
C THR A 6 2.84 -34.61 41.05
N ALA A 7 3.78 -33.67 40.93
CA ALA A 7 3.50 -32.36 40.32
C ALA A 7 3.48 -32.52 38.79
N VAL A 8 2.31 -32.36 38.19
CA VAL A 8 2.15 -32.27 36.73
C VAL A 8 2.46 -30.84 36.33
N LEU A 9 3.60 -30.65 35.68
CA LEU A 9 4.00 -29.36 35.10
C LEU A 9 3.28 -29.20 33.75
N LEU A 10 2.24 -28.38 33.72
CA LEU A 10 1.54 -28.04 32.49
C LEU A 10 2.36 -26.97 31.76
N ILE A 11 3.16 -27.36 30.76
CA ILE A 11 3.86 -26.44 29.87
C ILE A 11 2.84 -25.93 28.85
N ILE A 12 2.28 -24.76 29.12
CA ILE A 12 1.50 -24.01 28.13
C ILE A 12 2.50 -23.41 27.15
N GLY A 13 2.73 -24.09 26.05
CA GLY A 13 3.48 -23.55 24.92
C GLY A 13 2.69 -22.40 24.29
N VAL A 14 3.07 -21.16 24.61
CA VAL A 14 2.58 -19.99 23.86
C VAL A 14 3.25 -20.04 22.50
N ASN A 15 2.54 -20.60 21.52
CA ASN A 15 2.89 -20.42 20.11
C ASN A 15 2.67 -18.95 19.76
N VAL A 16 3.69 -18.13 19.91
CA VAL A 16 3.74 -16.83 19.26
C VAL A 16 3.90 -17.10 17.76
N LEU A 17 2.79 -17.29 17.08
CA LEU A 17 2.76 -17.19 15.64
C LEU A 17 3.22 -15.76 15.33
N LEU A 18 4.47 -15.59 14.92
CA LEU A 18 4.93 -14.42 14.24
C LEU A 18 4.11 -14.36 12.94
N SER A 19 2.95 -13.73 13.03
CA SER A 19 2.15 -13.38 11.87
C SER A 19 2.97 -12.34 11.11
N PHE A 20 3.83 -12.79 10.19
CA PHE A 20 4.34 -11.91 9.17
C PHE A 20 3.11 -11.34 8.50
N GLY A 21 2.91 -10.02 8.59
CA GLY A 21 1.70 -9.37 8.15
C GLY A 21 1.40 -9.76 6.71
N GLN A 22 0.28 -10.46 6.52
CA GLN A 22 -0.21 -10.75 5.19
C GLN A 22 -0.45 -9.41 4.49
N VAL A 23 -0.06 -9.31 3.23
CA VAL A 23 -0.33 -8.12 2.42
C VAL A 23 -1.84 -8.04 2.18
N ASP A 24 -2.49 -7.00 2.72
CA ASP A 24 -3.94 -6.82 2.61
C ASP A 24 -4.33 -6.32 1.22
N SER A 25 -3.52 -5.43 0.64
CA SER A 25 -3.73 -4.93 -0.71
C SER A 25 -2.43 -4.43 -1.33
N GLN A 26 -2.22 -4.75 -2.60
CA GLN A 26 -1.06 -4.32 -3.38
C GLN A 26 -1.35 -4.32 -4.88
N TRP A 27 -0.49 -3.68 -5.66
CA TRP A 27 -0.56 -3.70 -7.10
C TRP A 27 -0.47 -5.13 -7.66
N ARG A 28 -1.36 -5.46 -8.61
CA ARG A 28 -1.50 -6.77 -9.26
C ARG A 28 -1.94 -7.91 -8.33
N GLY A 29 -2.59 -7.59 -7.21
CA GLY A 29 -3.23 -8.58 -6.34
C GLY A 29 -2.29 -9.35 -5.40
N PRO A 30 -2.82 -10.34 -4.69
CA PRO A 30 -2.13 -11.00 -3.58
C PRO A 30 -0.80 -11.66 -3.96
N LYS A 31 -0.71 -12.21 -5.17
CA LYS A 31 0.47 -12.89 -5.69
C LYS A 31 1.28 -12.05 -6.67
N ARG A 32 0.88 -10.82 -6.95
CA ARG A 32 1.48 -9.91 -7.95
C ARG A 32 1.51 -10.44 -9.38
N ASP A 33 0.74 -11.45 -9.68
CA ASP A 33 0.62 -12.07 -11.01
C ASP A 33 -0.51 -11.46 -11.85
N GLY A 34 -1.29 -10.55 -11.27
CA GLY A 34 -2.47 -9.96 -11.89
C GLY A 34 -3.69 -10.86 -11.86
N VAL A 35 -3.61 -11.98 -11.15
CA VAL A 35 -4.72 -12.91 -10.98
C VAL A 35 -5.37 -12.67 -9.61
N TYR A 36 -6.66 -12.38 -9.62
CA TYR A 36 -7.46 -12.22 -8.41
C TYR A 36 -8.30 -13.47 -8.21
N PRO A 37 -8.37 -14.02 -6.98
CA PRO A 37 -9.11 -15.25 -6.70
C PRO A 37 -10.62 -15.00 -6.57
N ASP A 38 -11.15 -14.16 -7.46
CA ASP A 38 -12.57 -13.83 -7.46
C ASP A 38 -13.40 -14.98 -8.04
N GLU A 39 -14.46 -15.35 -7.33
CA GLU A 39 -15.43 -16.34 -7.75
C GLU A 39 -16.76 -15.68 -8.15
N LYS A 40 -17.57 -16.39 -8.92
CA LYS A 40 -18.93 -15.97 -9.31
C LYS A 40 -19.00 -14.64 -10.06
N LEU A 41 -17.95 -14.33 -10.84
CA LEU A 41 -17.96 -13.15 -11.69
C LEU A 41 -19.14 -13.18 -12.67
N LEU A 42 -19.66 -12.00 -12.97
CA LEU A 42 -20.70 -11.82 -13.97
C LEU A 42 -20.18 -12.24 -15.36
N LYS A 43 -20.89 -13.16 -16.02
CA LYS A 43 -20.56 -13.56 -17.39
C LYS A 43 -20.94 -12.50 -18.43
N LYS A 44 -21.86 -11.61 -18.08
CA LYS A 44 -22.35 -10.52 -18.93
C LYS A 44 -22.76 -9.33 -18.05
N TRP A 45 -22.38 -8.15 -18.45
CA TRP A 45 -22.84 -6.93 -17.79
C TRP A 45 -24.35 -6.70 -18.06
N PRO A 46 -25.08 -6.14 -17.08
CA PRO A 46 -26.43 -5.62 -17.34
C PRO A 46 -26.40 -4.61 -18.49
N ALA A 47 -27.52 -4.44 -19.20
CA ALA A 47 -27.60 -3.51 -20.32
C ALA A 47 -27.21 -2.06 -19.96
N ALA A 48 -27.49 -1.66 -18.72
CA ALA A 48 -27.10 -0.34 -18.16
C ALA A 48 -25.64 -0.30 -17.62
N GLY A 49 -24.86 -1.37 -17.81
CA GLY A 49 -23.52 -1.50 -17.20
C GLY A 49 -23.53 -1.81 -15.71
N PRO A 50 -22.37 -1.79 -15.07
CA PRO A 50 -22.28 -2.00 -13.63
C PRO A 50 -22.87 -0.80 -12.87
N LYS A 51 -23.52 -1.09 -11.72
CA LYS A 51 -24.02 -0.03 -10.83
C LYS A 51 -22.84 0.70 -10.20
N ARG A 52 -22.77 2.02 -10.44
CA ARG A 52 -21.82 2.88 -9.72
C ARG A 52 -22.30 3.07 -8.29
N LEU A 53 -21.47 2.68 -7.30
CA LEU A 53 -21.79 2.82 -5.88
C LEU A 53 -21.54 4.23 -5.38
N TRP A 54 -20.38 4.80 -5.72
CA TRP A 54 -19.99 6.15 -5.38
C TRP A 54 -18.91 6.68 -6.35
N ILE A 55 -18.55 7.93 -6.19
CA ILE A 55 -17.46 8.60 -6.90
C ILE A 55 -16.73 9.52 -5.92
N ALA A 56 -15.41 9.51 -5.94
CA ALA A 56 -14.58 10.49 -5.27
C ALA A 56 -14.00 11.48 -6.28
N ASN A 57 -13.98 12.75 -5.92
CA ASN A 57 -13.39 13.82 -6.71
C ASN A 57 -12.27 14.49 -5.92
N GLY A 58 -11.40 15.24 -6.61
CA GLY A 58 -10.36 16.03 -5.97
C GLY A 58 -9.18 15.22 -5.46
N VAL A 59 -8.95 14.02 -6.01
CA VAL A 59 -7.76 13.21 -5.71
C VAL A 59 -6.53 13.70 -6.48
N GLY A 60 -6.69 14.65 -7.40
CA GLY A 60 -5.61 15.17 -8.23
C GLY A 60 -5.30 14.29 -9.43
N GLU A 61 -4.09 14.43 -9.96
CA GLU A 61 -3.62 13.75 -11.16
C GLU A 61 -2.82 12.50 -10.80
N GLY A 62 -2.90 11.47 -11.66
CA GLY A 62 -2.13 10.25 -11.43
C GLY A 62 -2.56 9.04 -12.25
N TYR A 63 -1.73 8.02 -12.16
CA TYR A 63 -1.85 6.74 -12.88
C TYR A 63 -1.87 5.55 -11.92
N SER A 64 -1.94 5.81 -10.61
CA SER A 64 -1.98 4.75 -9.59
C SER A 64 -3.30 3.98 -9.64
N SER A 65 -3.26 2.73 -9.19
CA SER A 65 -4.46 1.97 -8.88
C SER A 65 -4.86 2.16 -7.41
N ALA A 66 -6.14 2.01 -7.12
CA ALA A 66 -6.62 1.99 -5.74
C ALA A 66 -6.20 0.70 -5.04
N ALA A 67 -5.69 0.81 -3.81
CA ALA A 67 -5.53 -0.32 -2.89
C ALA A 67 -6.78 -0.41 -2.02
N VAL A 68 -7.47 -1.56 -2.11
CA VAL A 68 -8.74 -1.79 -1.41
C VAL A 68 -8.55 -2.83 -0.33
N THR A 69 -8.91 -2.48 0.89
CA THR A 69 -8.98 -3.38 2.05
C THR A 69 -10.44 -3.66 2.43
N SER A 70 -10.68 -4.37 3.50
CA SER A 70 -12.04 -4.66 3.97
C SER A 70 -12.84 -3.42 4.39
N ASP A 71 -12.15 -2.33 4.79
CA ASP A 71 -12.75 -1.15 5.40
C ASP A 71 -12.34 0.19 4.78
N ARG A 72 -11.34 0.19 3.90
CA ARG A 72 -10.77 1.40 3.30
C ARG A 72 -10.39 1.23 1.83
N VAL A 73 -10.41 2.35 1.14
CA VAL A 73 -9.84 2.50 -0.21
C VAL A 73 -8.76 3.56 -0.14
N TYR A 74 -7.53 3.18 -0.51
CA TYR A 74 -6.37 4.06 -0.55
C TYR A 74 -5.97 4.36 -1.98
N ILE A 75 -5.66 5.60 -2.29
CA ILE A 75 -5.18 6.00 -3.62
C ILE A 75 -4.21 7.17 -3.48
N THR A 76 -3.21 7.22 -4.33
CA THR A 76 -2.31 8.36 -4.46
C THR A 76 -2.78 9.29 -5.57
N GLY A 77 -2.49 10.57 -5.42
CA GLY A 77 -2.76 11.58 -6.44
C GLY A 77 -1.88 12.80 -6.23
N MET A 78 -1.63 13.55 -7.30
CA MET A 78 -0.84 14.76 -7.26
C MET A 78 -1.74 15.98 -7.33
N ILE A 79 -1.50 16.94 -6.45
CA ILE A 79 -2.14 18.26 -6.47
C ILE A 79 -1.03 19.31 -6.45
N SER A 80 -0.90 20.07 -7.52
CA SER A 80 0.10 21.15 -7.65
C SER A 80 1.54 20.69 -7.38
N GLY A 81 1.96 19.56 -7.97
CA GLY A 81 3.29 18.98 -7.80
C GLY A 81 3.50 18.20 -6.49
N GLU A 82 2.53 18.25 -5.58
CA GLU A 82 2.56 17.57 -4.29
C GLU A 82 1.82 16.24 -4.32
N GLY A 83 2.47 15.18 -3.86
CA GLY A 83 1.89 13.85 -3.73
C GLY A 83 1.07 13.70 -2.44
N TRP A 84 -0.15 13.23 -2.60
CA TRP A 84 -1.10 12.99 -1.51
C TRP A 84 -1.60 11.56 -1.51
N LEU A 85 -1.59 10.95 -0.33
CA LEU A 85 -2.27 9.69 -0.07
C LEU A 85 -3.66 9.98 0.50
N PHE A 86 -4.69 9.48 -0.16
CA PHE A 86 -6.08 9.61 0.25
C PHE A 86 -6.59 8.29 0.80
N ALA A 87 -7.38 8.34 1.86
CA ALA A 87 -8.13 7.20 2.38
C ALA A 87 -9.62 7.52 2.41
N PHE A 88 -10.40 6.66 1.78
CA PHE A 88 -11.85 6.72 1.77
C PHE A 88 -12.43 5.53 2.54
N ASP A 89 -13.56 5.70 3.18
CA ASP A 89 -14.34 4.56 3.65
C ASP A 89 -15.08 3.87 2.49
N MET A 90 -15.71 2.73 2.76
CA MET A 90 -16.41 1.95 1.75
C MET A 90 -17.66 2.63 1.18
N THR A 91 -18.10 3.76 1.76
CA THR A 91 -19.18 4.60 1.22
C THR A 91 -18.67 5.71 0.29
N GLY A 92 -17.33 5.85 0.16
CA GLY A 92 -16.67 6.88 -0.65
C GLY A 92 -16.46 8.20 0.07
N LYS A 93 -16.72 8.27 1.39
CA LYS A 93 -16.43 9.44 2.20
C LYS A 93 -14.94 9.50 2.52
N LEU A 94 -14.32 10.67 2.30
CA LEU A 94 -12.94 10.92 2.67
C LEU A 94 -12.79 10.80 4.20
N ALA A 95 -11.95 9.85 4.64
CA ALA A 95 -11.57 9.70 6.02
C ALA A 95 -10.41 10.63 6.38
N TRP A 96 -9.37 10.63 5.56
CA TRP A 96 -8.21 11.51 5.71
C TRP A 96 -7.40 11.60 4.40
N LYS A 97 -6.52 12.59 4.32
CA LYS A 97 -5.45 12.68 3.32
C LYS A 97 -4.15 13.08 3.98
N SER A 98 -3.03 12.60 3.45
CA SER A 98 -1.70 12.88 3.99
C SER A 98 -0.72 13.19 2.87
N PHE A 99 0.04 14.27 3.03
CA PHE A 99 1.13 14.63 2.16
C PHE A 99 2.29 13.64 2.32
N TYR A 100 2.86 13.15 1.20
CA TYR A 100 3.98 12.21 1.26
C TYR A 100 5.27 12.71 0.61
N GLY A 101 5.22 13.71 -0.24
CA GLY A 101 6.40 14.24 -0.91
C GLY A 101 6.09 14.81 -2.28
N PRO A 102 7.10 15.25 -3.03
CA PRO A 102 6.94 15.74 -4.40
C PRO A 102 6.59 14.59 -5.34
N GLU A 103 5.88 14.90 -6.41
CA GLU A 103 5.56 14.00 -7.50
C GLU A 103 6.02 14.54 -8.85
N TRP A 104 5.92 13.71 -9.89
CA TRP A 104 6.39 14.03 -11.24
C TRP A 104 5.51 15.06 -11.91
N ASP A 105 6.11 16.18 -12.35
CA ASP A 105 5.47 17.29 -13.06
C ASP A 105 6.18 17.71 -14.36
N GLU A 106 7.03 16.82 -14.92
CA GLU A 106 7.78 17.05 -16.15
C GLU A 106 7.16 16.31 -17.37
N GLY A 107 5.84 16.38 -17.52
CA GLY A 107 5.08 15.70 -18.57
C GLY A 107 4.53 14.33 -18.14
N HIS A 108 3.27 14.09 -18.49
CA HIS A 108 2.45 13.02 -17.91
C HIS A 108 2.41 13.10 -16.38
N ASP A 109 2.01 14.26 -15.91
CA ASP A 109 2.04 14.67 -14.52
C ASP A 109 1.21 13.76 -13.63
N GLY A 110 1.66 13.51 -12.40
CA GLY A 110 0.86 12.84 -11.39
C GLY A 110 1.49 11.66 -10.67
N ALA A 111 0.81 11.24 -9.61
CA ALA A 111 1.18 10.12 -8.78
C ALA A 111 1.11 8.79 -9.54
N ARG A 112 2.12 7.93 -9.37
CA ARG A 112 2.29 6.74 -10.22
C ARG A 112 2.20 5.42 -9.47
N THR A 113 2.51 5.43 -8.17
CA THR A 113 2.64 4.20 -7.39
C THR A 113 1.34 3.82 -6.69
N THR A 114 0.97 2.55 -6.77
CA THR A 114 -0.14 2.01 -6.00
C THR A 114 0.31 1.75 -4.56
N PRO A 115 -0.44 2.21 -3.54
CA PRO A 115 -0.12 1.90 -2.16
C PRO A 115 -0.09 0.39 -1.89
N THR A 116 0.90 -0.08 -1.11
CA THR A 116 0.95 -1.44 -0.58
C THR A 116 0.53 -1.40 0.89
N VAL A 117 -0.54 -2.12 1.24
CA VAL A 117 -1.10 -2.15 2.59
C VAL A 117 -0.78 -3.48 3.25
N VAL A 118 -0.17 -3.42 4.44
CA VAL A 118 0.20 -4.60 5.24
C VAL A 118 -0.15 -4.34 6.70
N GLY A 119 -1.18 -5.01 7.20
CA GLY A 119 -1.70 -4.78 8.54
C GLY A 119 -2.05 -3.32 8.78
N ASN A 120 -1.44 -2.69 9.76
CA ASN A 120 -1.66 -1.27 10.09
C ASN A 120 -0.63 -0.33 9.42
N ARG A 121 -0.03 -0.72 8.29
CA ARG A 121 0.97 0.07 7.56
C ARG A 121 0.63 0.20 6.10
N ILE A 122 0.92 1.37 5.56
CA ILE A 122 0.76 1.72 4.15
C ILE A 122 2.11 2.20 3.64
N TYR A 123 2.58 1.57 2.58
CA TYR A 123 3.86 1.88 1.95
C TYR A 123 3.62 2.37 0.54
N LEU A 124 4.35 3.40 0.15
CA LEU A 124 4.32 3.96 -1.19
C LEU A 124 5.66 4.60 -1.55
N MET A 125 5.86 4.89 -2.81
CA MET A 125 7.02 5.61 -3.30
C MET A 125 6.57 6.77 -4.18
N SER A 126 7.13 7.96 -4.02
CA SER A 126 6.91 9.06 -4.94
C SER A 126 7.71 8.87 -6.24
N ALA A 127 7.28 9.51 -7.31
CA ALA A 127 8.03 9.49 -8.56
C ALA A 127 9.41 10.16 -8.45
N GLU A 128 9.63 10.96 -7.42
CA GLU A 128 10.91 11.57 -7.07
C GLU A 128 11.76 10.72 -6.10
N GLY A 129 11.42 9.44 -5.92
CA GLY A 129 12.24 8.47 -5.18
C GLY A 129 12.15 8.55 -3.66
N LEU A 130 11.07 9.10 -3.12
CA LEU A 130 10.81 9.10 -1.69
C LEU A 130 9.94 7.91 -1.32
N VAL A 131 10.50 6.92 -0.61
CA VAL A 131 9.72 5.82 -0.02
C VAL A 131 9.15 6.26 1.32
N VAL A 132 7.85 6.11 1.51
CA VAL A 132 7.15 6.58 2.71
C VAL A 132 6.30 5.49 3.31
N CYS A 133 6.28 5.42 4.64
CA CYS A 133 5.39 4.56 5.41
C CYS A 133 4.45 5.40 6.28
N PHE A 134 3.17 5.10 6.18
CA PHE A 134 2.11 5.63 7.04
C PHE A 134 1.49 4.52 7.90
N ASP A 135 0.82 4.90 8.99
CA ASP A 135 -0.19 4.02 9.57
C ASP A 135 -1.55 4.20 8.87
N THR A 136 -2.50 3.34 9.20
CA THR A 136 -3.85 3.36 8.61
C THR A 136 -4.70 4.58 9.03
N ASP A 137 -4.21 5.37 10.00
CA ASP A 137 -4.79 6.65 10.40
C ASP A 137 -4.18 7.85 9.66
N GLY A 138 -3.25 7.59 8.71
CA GLY A 138 -2.62 8.61 7.87
C GLY A 138 -1.43 9.31 8.52
N LYS A 139 -0.94 8.83 9.67
CA LYS A 139 0.24 9.39 10.31
C LYS A 139 1.51 8.79 9.73
N ARG A 140 2.40 9.64 9.19
CA ARG A 140 3.69 9.21 8.68
C ARG A 140 4.56 8.63 9.80
N LYS A 141 5.08 7.42 9.57
CA LYS A 141 5.95 6.69 10.50
C LYS A 141 7.41 6.92 10.20
N TRP A 142 7.78 6.80 8.93
CA TRP A 142 9.13 7.04 8.43
C TRP A 142 9.13 7.34 6.93
N TYR A 143 10.25 7.80 6.43
CA TYR A 143 10.54 7.92 5.01
C TYR A 143 12.02 7.61 4.72
N ALA A 144 12.32 7.31 3.46
CA ALA A 144 13.67 7.15 2.95
C ALA A 144 13.78 7.85 1.59
N ASP A 145 14.71 8.80 1.51
CA ASP A 145 15.09 9.45 0.26
C ASP A 145 16.10 8.55 -0.47
N LEU A 146 15.67 7.90 -1.54
CA LEU A 146 16.52 6.98 -2.30
C LEU A 146 17.57 7.71 -3.13
N ILE A 147 17.25 8.88 -3.67
CA ILE A 147 18.16 9.69 -4.47
C ILE A 147 19.27 10.23 -3.58
N GLY A 148 18.92 10.88 -2.49
CA GLY A 148 19.92 11.47 -1.57
C GLY A 148 20.73 10.42 -0.83
N LYS A 149 20.09 9.38 -0.31
CA LYS A 149 20.75 8.38 0.54
C LYS A 149 21.57 7.34 -0.24
N PHE A 150 21.04 6.87 -1.37
CA PHE A 150 21.63 5.77 -2.16
C PHE A 150 22.22 6.24 -3.49
N LYS A 151 22.27 7.56 -3.74
CA LYS A 151 22.73 8.16 -4.99
C LYS A 151 21.99 7.61 -6.22
N ALA A 152 20.75 7.21 -6.02
CA ALA A 152 19.87 6.81 -7.10
C ALA A 152 19.72 7.95 -8.11
N ARG A 153 19.35 7.61 -9.34
CA ARG A 153 19.02 8.61 -10.36
C ARG A 153 17.59 8.45 -10.75
N ASN A 154 16.88 9.57 -10.82
CA ASN A 154 15.57 9.53 -11.39
C ASN A 154 15.65 9.19 -12.87
N ILE A 155 14.73 8.38 -13.35
CA ILE A 155 14.63 8.01 -14.75
C ILE A 155 13.82 9.07 -15.51
N ARG A 156 13.89 9.05 -16.83
CA ARG A 156 13.24 10.04 -17.71
C ARG A 156 11.77 10.35 -17.39
N TRP A 157 11.06 9.40 -16.81
CA TRP A 157 9.62 9.49 -16.57
C TRP A 157 9.25 9.43 -15.09
N GLY A 158 10.22 9.62 -14.19
CA GLY A 158 10.04 9.41 -12.76
C GLY A 158 9.97 7.93 -12.37
N MET A 159 10.09 7.66 -11.07
CA MET A 159 9.95 6.30 -10.54
C MET A 159 8.47 5.89 -10.51
N THR A 160 8.17 4.66 -10.97
CA THR A 160 6.78 4.18 -11.13
C THR A 160 6.52 2.87 -10.40
N GLU A 161 7.48 2.43 -9.60
CA GLU A 161 7.41 1.15 -8.91
C GLU A 161 6.50 1.21 -7.68
N SER A 162 5.60 0.23 -7.54
CA SER A 162 4.90 -0.03 -6.29
C SER A 162 5.76 -0.97 -5.45
N VAL A 163 6.12 -0.54 -4.23
CA VAL A 163 7.07 -1.25 -3.38
C VAL A 163 6.61 -2.67 -3.01
N LEU A 164 7.57 -3.60 -2.91
CA LEU A 164 7.35 -4.95 -2.39
C LEU A 164 7.57 -4.96 -0.89
N VAL A 165 6.63 -5.50 -0.15
CA VAL A 165 6.79 -5.78 1.29
C VAL A 165 6.83 -7.29 1.50
N ASP A 166 7.87 -7.75 2.19
CA ASP A 166 8.03 -9.15 2.60
C ASP A 166 8.55 -9.20 4.04
N GLY A 167 7.69 -9.66 4.95
CA GLY A 167 7.96 -9.65 6.38
C GLY A 167 8.22 -8.24 6.92
N ASP A 168 9.42 -8.02 7.43
CA ASP A 168 9.89 -6.76 8.00
C ASP A 168 10.65 -5.87 6.99
N ARG A 169 10.68 -6.26 5.71
CA ARG A 169 11.47 -5.59 4.67
C ARG A 169 10.60 -4.95 3.60
N VAL A 170 11.07 -3.81 3.12
CA VAL A 170 10.51 -3.11 1.95
C VAL A 170 11.56 -3.13 0.85
N PHE A 171 11.18 -3.63 -0.32
CA PHE A 171 12.05 -3.72 -1.49
C PHE A 171 11.59 -2.73 -2.55
N CYS A 172 12.55 -2.06 -3.14
CA CYS A 172 12.38 -1.17 -4.29
C CYS A 172 13.67 -1.13 -5.12
N THR A 173 13.57 -0.74 -6.39
CA THR A 173 14.66 -0.70 -7.37
C THR A 173 14.88 0.74 -7.86
N PRO A 174 15.56 1.60 -7.08
CA PRO A 174 15.64 3.02 -7.38
C PRO A 174 16.50 3.36 -8.61
N GLY A 175 17.19 2.38 -9.19
CA GLY A 175 18.16 2.62 -10.25
C GLY A 175 19.33 3.47 -9.75
N ALA A 176 20.50 2.85 -9.54
CA ALA A 176 21.73 3.55 -9.21
C ALA A 176 22.74 3.35 -10.36
N LYS A 177 23.76 4.22 -10.44
CA LYS A 177 25.00 3.84 -11.10
C LYS A 177 25.74 2.88 -10.17
N ASP A 178 26.28 1.82 -10.75
CA ASP A 178 27.18 0.88 -10.10
C ASP A 178 28.35 1.61 -9.41
#